data_0967a3f0f796595b2e8d9d54c1ffbae2
#
_entry.id   0967a3f0f796595b2e8d9d54c1ffbae2
#
_cell.length_a   1.000
_cell.length_b   1.000
_cell.length_c   1.000
_cell.angle_alpha   90.00
_cell.angle_beta   90.00
_cell.angle_gamma   90.00
#
_symmetry.space_group_name_H-M   'P 1'
#
loop_
_entity.id
_entity.type
_entity.pdbx_description
1 polymer ?
#
loop_
_entity_poly.entity_id
_entity_poly.type
_entity_poly.pdbx_seq_one_letter_code
_entity_poly.pdbx_strand_id
1 'polypeptide(L)'
;VIYGRRRVGKTRLIKEFIKDKPAVYFLATEEVEAQSMKRMAGVIARATGNALLGNVTFSDWADLFRAVAAYRPEQKKVIVLDEFPYMVKTNPAFPSILQNIWDEFLQDSNVMLILSGSLIGMMKKHALSYDSPLYGRRTAQIRLMPLPFTAVYASQSLPFEQAVQQYALTGGVPKYLEFFTEQEPL
;
A
#
# COMPACT_ATOMS: atom_id res chain seq x y z
N VAL A 1 -3.74 6.62 -4.57
CA VAL A 1 -2.28 6.43 -4.38
C VAL A 1 -1.86 7.00 -3.03
N ILE A 2 -1.08 6.23 -2.23
CA ILE A 2 -0.56 6.65 -0.92
C ILE A 2 0.97 6.58 -0.95
N TYR A 3 1.65 7.70 -0.71
CA TYR A 3 3.11 7.72 -0.74
C TYR A 3 3.70 8.63 0.34
N GLY A 4 4.96 8.41 0.69
CA GLY A 4 5.68 9.15 1.72
C GLY A 4 6.91 8.35 2.15
N ARG A 5 7.81 8.99 2.91
CA ARG A 5 9.06 8.31 3.33
C ARG A 5 8.78 7.07 4.16
N ARG A 6 9.80 6.24 4.33
CA ARG A 6 9.72 5.06 5.20
C ARG A 6 9.36 5.46 6.63
N ARG A 7 8.63 4.55 7.34
CA ARG A 7 8.31 4.68 8.78
C ARG A 7 7.31 5.79 9.15
N VAL A 8 6.68 6.47 8.17
CA VAL A 8 5.64 7.50 8.45
C VAL A 8 4.24 6.92 8.70
N GLY A 9 4.07 5.59 8.67
CA GLY A 9 2.79 4.96 9.03
C GLY A 9 1.88 4.58 7.85
N LYS A 10 2.35 4.59 6.58
CA LYS A 10 1.53 4.22 5.41
C LYS A 10 0.83 2.87 5.57
N THR A 11 1.60 1.82 5.84
CA THR A 11 1.08 0.46 6.02
C THR A 11 0.08 0.37 7.16
N ARG A 12 0.31 1.08 8.28
CA ARG A 12 -0.62 1.11 9.42
C ARG A 12 -1.93 1.80 9.03
N LEU A 13 -1.86 2.95 8.36
CA LEU A 13 -3.02 3.66 7.84
C LEU A 13 -3.86 2.77 6.92
N ILE A 14 -3.21 2.08 5.97
CA ILE A 14 -3.88 1.18 5.03
C ILE A 14 -4.53 0.01 5.77
N LYS A 15 -3.81 -0.64 6.69
CA LYS A 15 -4.34 -1.77 7.46
C LYS A 15 -5.53 -1.37 8.32
N GLU A 16 -5.51 -0.20 8.96
CA GLU A 16 -6.65 0.30 9.71
C GLU A 16 -7.84 0.60 8.80
N PHE A 17 -7.58 1.19 7.62
CA PHE A 17 -8.64 1.47 6.64
C PHE A 17 -9.34 0.19 6.14
N ILE A 18 -8.58 -0.90 5.91
CA ILE A 18 -9.15 -2.16 5.36
C ILE A 18 -9.65 -3.14 6.40
N LYS A 19 -9.50 -2.86 7.69
CA LYS A 19 -9.75 -3.77 8.81
C LYS A 19 -11.12 -4.45 8.74
N ASP A 20 -12.16 -3.69 8.42
CA ASP A 20 -13.55 -4.15 8.39
C ASP A 20 -14.09 -4.24 6.93
N LYS A 21 -13.20 -4.38 5.97
CA LYS A 21 -13.55 -4.42 4.54
C LYS A 21 -13.04 -5.69 3.88
N PRO A 22 -13.78 -6.22 2.90
CA PRO A 22 -13.23 -7.25 2.01
C PRO A 22 -12.00 -6.69 1.31
N ALA A 23 -10.83 -7.23 1.61
CA ALA A 23 -9.60 -6.71 1.05
C ALA A 23 -8.59 -7.80 0.70
N VAL A 24 -7.88 -7.57 -0.38
CA VAL A 24 -6.67 -8.30 -0.79
C VAL A 24 -5.48 -7.37 -0.54
N TYR A 25 -4.69 -7.64 0.49
CA TYR A 25 -3.50 -6.86 0.82
C TYR A 25 -2.25 -7.62 0.39
N PHE A 26 -1.58 -7.10 -0.62
CA PHE A 26 -0.32 -7.63 -1.14
C PHE A 26 0.84 -6.68 -0.83
N LEU A 27 1.82 -7.17 -0.08
CA LEU A 27 3.08 -6.47 0.16
C LEU A 27 4.10 -6.97 -0.87
N ALA A 28 4.46 -6.10 -1.80
CA ALA A 28 5.49 -6.40 -2.79
C ALA A 28 6.90 -6.41 -2.16
N THR A 29 7.73 -7.31 -2.62
CA THR A 29 9.13 -7.45 -2.25
C THR A 29 9.99 -7.51 -3.52
N GLU A 30 11.30 -7.36 -3.36
CA GLU A 30 12.24 -7.50 -4.46
C GLU A 30 12.48 -8.99 -4.75
N GLU A 31 11.70 -9.56 -5.67
CA GLU A 31 11.71 -10.97 -6.05
C GLU A 31 11.31 -11.12 -7.52
N VAL A 32 11.54 -12.30 -8.12
CA VAL A 32 11.13 -12.55 -9.51
C VAL A 32 9.61 -12.53 -9.66
N GLU A 33 9.13 -12.09 -10.81
CA GLU A 33 7.70 -11.84 -11.07
C GLU A 33 6.82 -13.07 -10.84
N ALA A 34 7.25 -14.25 -11.28
CA ALA A 34 6.52 -15.50 -11.05
C ALA A 34 6.30 -15.81 -9.56
N GLN A 35 7.28 -15.45 -8.71
CA GLN A 35 7.15 -15.62 -7.27
C GLN A 35 6.18 -14.61 -6.67
N SER A 36 6.20 -13.38 -7.14
CA SER A 36 5.23 -12.35 -6.75
C SER A 36 3.79 -12.76 -7.12
N MET A 37 3.57 -13.28 -8.33
CA MET A 37 2.27 -13.79 -8.76
C MET A 37 1.80 -14.96 -7.90
N LYS A 38 2.68 -15.93 -7.61
CA LYS A 38 2.37 -17.06 -6.73
C LYS A 38 1.98 -16.61 -5.33
N ARG A 39 2.72 -15.65 -4.75
CA ARG A 39 2.39 -15.10 -3.44
C ARG A 39 1.06 -14.35 -3.46
N MET A 40 0.78 -13.58 -4.51
CA MET A 40 -0.48 -12.86 -4.65
C MET A 40 -1.65 -13.83 -4.78
N ALA A 41 -1.50 -14.94 -5.54
CA ALA A 41 -2.49 -16.02 -5.61
C ALA A 41 -2.82 -16.59 -4.22
N GLY A 42 -1.81 -16.83 -3.39
CA GLY A 42 -1.99 -17.27 -2.01
C GLY A 42 -2.70 -16.24 -1.13
N VAL A 43 -2.45 -14.94 -1.34
CA VAL A 43 -3.17 -13.87 -0.64
C VAL A 43 -4.64 -13.83 -1.07
N ILE A 44 -4.91 -13.93 -2.37
CA ILE A 44 -6.27 -13.97 -2.92
C ILE A 44 -7.03 -15.18 -2.40
N ALA A 45 -6.40 -16.36 -2.40
CA ALA A 45 -7.00 -17.60 -1.88
C ALA A 45 -7.49 -17.43 -0.43
N ARG A 46 -6.66 -16.83 0.43
CA ARG A 46 -7.03 -16.56 1.83
C ARG A 46 -8.15 -15.54 1.94
N ALA A 47 -8.06 -14.44 1.19
CA ALA A 47 -9.03 -13.35 1.23
C ALA A 47 -10.41 -13.76 0.72
N THR A 48 -10.46 -14.68 -0.25
CA THR A 48 -11.71 -15.18 -0.86
C THR A 48 -12.25 -16.44 -0.21
N GLY A 49 -11.46 -17.12 0.64
CA GLY A 49 -11.77 -18.44 1.18
C GLY A 49 -11.70 -19.56 0.13
N ASN A 50 -11.16 -19.30 -1.07
CA ASN A 50 -11.01 -20.26 -2.15
C ASN A 50 -9.59 -20.83 -2.20
N ALA A 51 -9.37 -21.93 -1.49
CA ALA A 51 -8.05 -22.57 -1.39
C ALA A 51 -7.49 -23.03 -2.75
N LEU A 52 -8.34 -23.32 -3.73
CA LEU A 52 -7.91 -23.76 -5.06
C LEU A 52 -7.07 -22.68 -5.77
N LEU A 53 -7.40 -21.40 -5.58
CA LEU A 53 -6.63 -20.30 -6.19
C LEU A 53 -5.18 -20.25 -5.71
N GLY A 54 -4.89 -20.72 -4.51
CA GLY A 54 -3.52 -20.80 -3.99
C GLY A 54 -2.64 -21.86 -4.65
N ASN A 55 -3.25 -22.85 -5.31
CA ASN A 55 -2.57 -23.96 -5.98
C ASN A 55 -2.50 -23.77 -7.51
N VAL A 56 -3.19 -22.75 -8.04
CA VAL A 56 -3.15 -22.42 -9.48
C VAL A 56 -1.89 -21.62 -9.77
N THR A 57 -1.19 -21.99 -10.84
CA THR A 57 -0.12 -21.18 -11.39
C THR A 57 -0.73 -20.18 -12.38
N PHE A 58 -0.68 -18.93 -12.03
CA PHE A 58 -1.09 -17.84 -12.93
C PHE A 58 0.09 -17.43 -13.80
N SER A 59 -0.15 -17.28 -15.09
CA SER A 59 0.83 -16.81 -16.08
C SER A 59 0.69 -15.30 -16.35
N ASP A 60 -0.41 -14.69 -15.93
CA ASP A 60 -0.76 -13.30 -16.20
C ASP A 60 -1.30 -12.61 -14.94
N TRP A 61 -0.92 -11.36 -14.75
CA TRP A 61 -1.46 -10.49 -13.70
C TRP A 61 -2.96 -10.25 -13.87
N ALA A 62 -3.44 -10.14 -15.11
CA ALA A 62 -4.86 -9.89 -15.37
C ALA A 62 -5.75 -10.98 -14.77
N ASP A 63 -5.35 -12.25 -14.83
CA ASP A 63 -6.13 -13.35 -14.28
C ASP A 63 -6.21 -13.30 -12.75
N LEU A 64 -5.15 -12.86 -12.07
CA LEU A 64 -5.17 -12.62 -10.63
C LEU A 64 -6.17 -11.52 -10.26
N PHE A 65 -6.17 -10.41 -10.99
CA PHE A 65 -7.11 -9.32 -10.75
C PHE A 65 -8.55 -9.70 -11.11
N ARG A 66 -8.76 -10.49 -12.19
CA ARG A 66 -10.08 -11.04 -12.55
C ARG A 66 -10.64 -11.94 -11.46
N ALA A 67 -9.81 -12.81 -10.86
CA ALA A 67 -10.23 -13.65 -9.75
C ALA A 67 -10.73 -12.83 -8.55
N VAL A 68 -10.09 -11.69 -8.26
CA VAL A 68 -10.55 -10.78 -7.20
C VAL A 68 -11.83 -10.06 -7.62
N ALA A 69 -11.90 -9.55 -8.85
CA ALA A 69 -13.07 -8.82 -9.34
C ALA A 69 -14.33 -9.71 -9.37
N ALA A 70 -14.19 -10.97 -9.79
CA ALA A 70 -15.27 -11.95 -9.85
C ALA A 70 -15.76 -12.43 -8.47
N TYR A 71 -14.94 -12.32 -7.42
CA TYR A 71 -15.35 -12.70 -6.07
C TYR A 71 -16.35 -11.70 -5.50
N ARG A 72 -17.59 -12.15 -5.20
CA ARG A 72 -18.70 -11.30 -4.70
C ARG A 72 -18.80 -9.98 -5.47
N PRO A 73 -19.18 -10.00 -6.76
CA PRO A 73 -19.08 -8.86 -7.66
C PRO A 73 -19.89 -7.63 -7.21
N GLU A 74 -21.01 -7.83 -6.51
CA GLU A 74 -21.83 -6.74 -5.94
C GLU A 74 -21.18 -6.05 -4.73
N GLN A 75 -20.22 -6.69 -4.07
CA GLN A 75 -19.60 -6.14 -2.87
C GLN A 75 -18.36 -5.34 -3.22
N LYS A 76 -18.31 -4.08 -2.74
CA LYS A 76 -17.10 -3.27 -2.86
C LYS A 76 -15.95 -3.89 -2.06
N LYS A 77 -14.81 -4.10 -2.71
CA LYS A 77 -13.60 -4.67 -2.13
C LYS A 77 -12.38 -3.81 -2.41
N VAL A 78 -11.35 -3.98 -1.61
CA VAL A 78 -10.11 -3.20 -1.72
C VAL A 78 -8.96 -4.11 -2.15
N ILE A 79 -8.25 -3.75 -3.19
CA ILE A 79 -6.97 -4.34 -3.57
C ILE A 79 -5.87 -3.35 -3.16
N VAL A 80 -4.93 -3.81 -2.36
CA VAL A 80 -3.76 -3.03 -1.94
C VAL A 80 -2.50 -3.63 -2.51
N LEU A 81 -1.76 -2.84 -3.28
CA LEU A 81 -0.39 -3.13 -3.68
C LEU A 81 0.54 -2.24 -2.86
N ASP A 82 0.97 -2.74 -1.71
CA ASP A 82 1.90 -2.01 -0.84
C ASP A 82 3.34 -2.24 -1.30
N GLU A 83 4.15 -1.20 -1.23
CA GLU A 83 5.50 -1.12 -1.83
C GLU A 83 5.49 -1.44 -3.35
N PHE A 84 4.48 -0.90 -4.07
CA PHE A 84 4.35 -0.95 -5.53
C PHE A 84 5.66 -0.71 -6.31
N PRO A 85 6.57 0.19 -5.89
CA PRO A 85 7.85 0.36 -6.55
C PRO A 85 8.68 -0.92 -6.73
N TYR A 86 8.53 -1.94 -5.87
CA TYR A 86 9.26 -3.20 -6.06
C TYR A 86 8.71 -4.01 -7.22
N MET A 87 7.39 -3.97 -7.47
CA MET A 87 6.79 -4.61 -8.65
C MET A 87 7.34 -3.95 -9.93
N VAL A 88 7.45 -2.62 -9.94
CA VAL A 88 8.02 -1.87 -11.08
C VAL A 88 9.50 -2.15 -11.27
N LYS A 89 10.27 -2.33 -10.20
CA LYS A 89 11.69 -2.72 -10.30
C LYS A 89 11.87 -4.10 -10.94
N THR A 90 11.02 -5.05 -10.56
CA THR A 90 11.05 -6.41 -11.10
C THR A 90 10.58 -6.45 -12.54
N ASN A 91 9.49 -5.74 -12.83
CA ASN A 91 8.95 -5.61 -14.20
C ASN A 91 8.67 -4.14 -14.50
N PRO A 92 9.55 -3.43 -15.24
CA PRO A 92 9.32 -2.03 -15.62
C PRO A 92 8.05 -1.79 -16.45
N ALA A 93 7.50 -2.82 -17.09
CA ALA A 93 6.25 -2.75 -17.84
C ALA A 93 5.00 -2.86 -16.93
N PHE A 94 5.17 -3.20 -15.64
CA PHE A 94 4.04 -3.42 -14.72
C PHE A 94 3.06 -2.24 -14.65
N PRO A 95 3.46 -0.96 -14.68
CA PRO A 95 2.52 0.16 -14.74
C PRO A 95 1.60 0.12 -15.97
N SER A 96 2.13 -0.29 -17.15
CA SER A 96 1.33 -0.46 -18.38
C SER A 96 0.41 -1.68 -18.30
N ILE A 97 0.88 -2.78 -17.73
CA ILE A 97 0.06 -3.97 -17.46
C ILE A 97 -1.11 -3.59 -16.56
N LEU A 98 -0.84 -2.87 -15.47
CA LEU A 98 -1.87 -2.44 -14.53
C LEU A 98 -2.84 -1.43 -15.16
N GLN A 99 -2.35 -0.57 -16.07
CA GLN A 99 -3.19 0.31 -16.88
C GLN A 99 -4.20 -0.50 -17.70
N ASN A 100 -3.73 -1.49 -18.45
CA ASN A 100 -4.61 -2.33 -19.28
C ASN A 100 -5.64 -3.07 -18.44
N ILE A 101 -5.22 -3.68 -17.32
CA ILE A 101 -6.11 -4.35 -16.37
C ILE A 101 -7.20 -3.39 -15.85
N TRP A 102 -6.81 -2.15 -15.53
CA TRP A 102 -7.76 -1.13 -15.08
C TRP A 102 -8.77 -0.77 -16.17
N ASP A 103 -8.29 -0.47 -17.38
CA ASP A 103 -9.11 -0.02 -18.50
C ASP A 103 -10.02 -1.13 -19.05
N GLU A 104 -9.56 -2.40 -19.03
CA GLU A 104 -10.35 -3.52 -19.53
C GLU A 104 -11.51 -3.90 -18.62
N PHE A 105 -11.35 -3.89 -17.32
CA PHE A 105 -12.41 -4.39 -16.43
C PHE A 105 -12.41 -3.85 -14.99
N LEU A 106 -11.28 -3.39 -14.41
CA LEU A 106 -11.31 -2.98 -13.00
C LEU A 106 -12.08 -1.69 -12.76
N GLN A 107 -12.04 -0.74 -13.71
CA GLN A 107 -12.74 0.55 -13.57
C GLN A 107 -14.25 0.37 -13.43
N ASP A 108 -14.83 -0.64 -14.10
CA ASP A 108 -16.25 -0.95 -14.09
C ASP A 108 -16.64 -1.98 -13.01
N SER A 109 -15.67 -2.45 -12.26
CA SER A 109 -15.87 -3.40 -11.17
C SER A 109 -16.00 -2.71 -9.80
N ASN A 110 -16.60 -3.40 -8.83
CA ASN A 110 -16.67 -2.93 -7.44
C ASN A 110 -15.33 -3.07 -6.71
N VAL A 111 -14.25 -2.56 -7.30
CA VAL A 111 -12.89 -2.61 -6.74
C VAL A 111 -12.33 -1.22 -6.50
N MET A 112 -11.77 -1.00 -5.32
CA MET A 112 -10.92 0.13 -5.01
C MET A 112 -9.46 -0.33 -5.01
N LEU A 113 -8.64 0.20 -5.92
CA LEU A 113 -7.22 -0.12 -6.00
C LEU A 113 -6.38 0.93 -5.25
N ILE A 114 -5.58 0.47 -4.29
CA ILE A 114 -4.63 1.30 -3.53
C ILE A 114 -3.21 0.92 -3.91
N LEU A 115 -2.46 1.86 -4.48
CA LEU A 115 -1.02 1.75 -4.69
C LEU A 115 -0.30 2.51 -3.58
N SER A 116 0.59 1.84 -2.87
CA SER A 116 1.39 2.45 -1.81
C SER A 116 2.88 2.25 -2.05
N GLY A 117 3.70 3.21 -1.60
CA GLY A 117 5.15 3.05 -1.69
C GLY A 117 5.95 4.08 -0.92
N SER A 118 7.14 3.66 -0.48
CA SER A 118 8.09 4.49 0.25
C SER A 118 9.15 5.13 -0.64
N LEU A 119 9.38 4.62 -1.83
CA LEU A 119 10.31 5.17 -2.82
C LEU A 119 9.63 6.32 -3.58
N ILE A 120 9.65 7.52 -2.98
CA ILE A 120 8.91 8.70 -3.46
C ILE A 120 9.20 9.02 -4.93
N GLY A 121 10.48 8.94 -5.35
CA GLY A 121 10.88 9.19 -6.74
C GLY A 121 10.20 8.23 -7.72
N MET A 122 10.19 6.94 -7.39
CA MET A 122 9.52 5.91 -8.20
C MET A 122 7.99 6.06 -8.19
N MET A 123 7.39 6.36 -7.04
CA MET A 123 5.96 6.64 -6.97
C MET A 123 5.58 7.84 -7.84
N LYS A 124 6.38 8.92 -7.79
CA LYS A 124 6.18 10.08 -8.67
C LYS A 124 6.28 9.69 -10.13
N LYS A 125 7.34 9.01 -10.53
CA LYS A 125 7.61 8.63 -11.93
C LYS A 125 6.56 7.66 -12.47
N HIS A 126 6.21 6.61 -11.74
CA HIS A 126 5.45 5.47 -12.26
C HIS A 126 3.96 5.46 -11.88
N ALA A 127 3.53 6.31 -10.93
CA ALA A 127 2.13 6.38 -10.54
C ALA A 127 1.53 7.79 -10.55
N LEU A 128 2.35 8.85 -10.56
CA LEU A 128 1.86 10.22 -10.41
C LEU A 128 2.18 11.13 -11.60
N SER A 129 3.30 10.91 -12.30
CA SER A 129 3.75 11.74 -13.42
C SER A 129 2.76 11.70 -14.58
N TYR A 130 2.73 12.77 -15.35
CA TYR A 130 2.00 12.86 -16.62
C TYR A 130 2.41 11.76 -17.61
N ASP A 131 3.71 11.41 -17.65
CA ASP A 131 4.25 10.37 -18.51
C ASP A 131 3.98 8.93 -18.01
N SER A 132 3.35 8.79 -16.84
CA SER A 132 3.02 7.47 -16.30
C SER A 132 1.82 6.87 -17.03
N PRO A 133 1.85 5.55 -17.37
CA PRO A 133 0.66 4.85 -17.88
C PRO A 133 -0.56 4.96 -16.97
N LEU A 134 -0.34 5.20 -15.67
CA LEU A 134 -1.42 5.33 -14.67
C LEU A 134 -1.94 6.78 -14.53
N TYR A 135 -1.40 7.72 -15.30
CA TYR A 135 -1.90 9.10 -15.30
C TYR A 135 -3.37 9.17 -15.77
N GLY A 136 -4.15 10.01 -15.12
CA GLY A 136 -5.59 10.16 -15.42
C GLY A 136 -6.50 9.10 -14.80
N ARG A 137 -5.96 7.96 -14.32
CA ARG A 137 -6.74 6.87 -13.70
C ARG A 137 -6.83 6.98 -12.17
N ARG A 138 -6.10 7.92 -11.64
CA ARG A 138 -6.03 8.20 -10.21
C ARG A 138 -7.20 9.09 -9.77
N THR A 139 -8.00 8.62 -8.81
CA THR A 139 -9.11 9.39 -8.21
C THR A 139 -8.67 10.19 -6.99
N ALA A 140 -7.62 9.73 -6.27
CA ALA A 140 -7.08 10.41 -5.11
C ALA A 140 -5.60 10.11 -4.89
N GLN A 141 -4.91 11.05 -4.24
CA GLN A 141 -3.55 10.85 -3.78
C GLN A 141 -3.34 11.42 -2.38
N ILE A 142 -2.59 10.69 -1.56
CA ILE A 142 -2.23 11.10 -0.20
C ILE A 142 -0.70 11.05 -0.10
N ARG A 143 -0.09 12.19 0.15
CA ARG A 143 1.30 12.25 0.57
C ARG A 143 1.34 12.23 2.09
N LEU A 144 1.70 11.07 2.66
CA LEU A 144 1.80 10.94 4.11
C LEU A 144 3.12 11.55 4.59
N MET A 145 2.99 12.55 5.43
CA MET A 145 4.11 13.26 6.06
C MET A 145 4.32 12.75 7.49
N PRO A 146 5.49 12.98 8.09
CA PRO A 146 5.65 12.83 9.54
C PRO A 146 4.60 13.65 10.30
N LEU A 147 4.29 13.23 11.52
CA LEU A 147 3.36 13.96 12.38
C LEU A 147 3.91 15.35 12.71
N PRO A 148 3.09 16.41 12.67
CA PRO A 148 3.51 17.74 13.11
C PRO A 148 3.72 17.72 14.63
N PHE A 149 4.54 18.64 15.14
CA PHE A 149 4.83 18.76 16.59
C PHE A 149 3.56 18.81 17.44
N THR A 150 2.57 19.58 17.00
CA THR A 150 1.30 19.73 17.72
C THR A 150 0.57 18.40 17.91
N ALA A 151 0.58 17.52 16.89
CA ALA A 151 -0.04 16.20 16.98
C ALA A 151 0.74 15.26 17.90
N VAL A 152 2.09 15.32 17.84
CA VAL A 152 2.95 14.54 18.73
C VAL A 152 2.77 14.99 20.18
N TYR A 153 2.81 16.29 20.44
CA TYR A 153 2.63 16.86 21.76
C TYR A 153 1.26 16.53 22.37
N ALA A 154 0.20 16.67 21.58
CA ALA A 154 -1.17 16.35 22.03
C ALA A 154 -1.40 14.86 22.32
N SER A 155 -0.58 13.96 21.75
CA SER A 155 -0.70 12.50 21.95
C SER A 155 0.07 11.99 23.17
N GLN A 156 0.83 12.85 23.87
CA GLN A 156 1.72 12.46 24.96
C GLN A 156 1.49 13.35 26.17
N SER A 157 1.71 12.77 27.35
CA SER A 157 1.64 13.50 28.65
C SER A 157 3.04 13.95 29.11
N LEU A 158 3.84 14.53 28.19
CA LEU A 158 5.19 15.01 28.48
C LEU A 158 5.22 16.51 28.74
N PRO A 159 6.12 17.01 29.61
CA PRO A 159 6.46 18.42 29.70
C PRO A 159 6.89 18.97 28.35
N PHE A 160 6.53 20.23 28.09
CA PHE A 160 6.77 20.88 26.78
C PHE A 160 8.24 20.77 26.30
N GLU A 161 9.21 21.03 27.18
CA GLU A 161 10.63 20.97 26.85
C GLU A 161 11.08 19.56 26.44
N GLN A 162 10.62 18.54 27.15
CA GLN A 162 10.90 17.14 26.81
C GLN A 162 10.26 16.75 25.47
N ALA A 163 9.03 17.19 25.21
CA ALA A 163 8.35 16.97 23.93
C ALA A 163 9.11 17.63 22.77
N VAL A 164 9.66 18.84 22.97
CA VAL A 164 10.48 19.51 21.95
C VAL A 164 11.76 18.72 21.68
N GLN A 165 12.46 18.27 22.70
CA GLN A 165 13.67 17.44 22.56
C GLN A 165 13.39 16.14 21.82
N GLN A 166 12.34 15.42 22.21
CA GLN A 166 11.91 14.19 21.56
C GLN A 166 11.56 14.42 20.08
N TYR A 167 10.82 15.51 19.80
CA TYR A 167 10.47 15.85 18.44
C TYR A 167 11.68 16.21 17.58
N ALA A 168 12.64 16.93 18.13
CA ALA A 168 13.89 17.26 17.45
C ALA A 168 14.68 16.01 17.02
N LEU A 169 14.65 14.94 17.83
CA LEU A 169 15.31 13.66 17.53
C LEU A 169 14.52 12.80 16.55
N THR A 170 13.17 12.79 16.63
CA THR A 170 12.31 11.88 15.86
C THR A 170 11.80 12.50 14.57
N GLY A 171 11.78 13.84 14.48
CA GLY A 171 11.18 14.57 13.36
C GLY A 171 9.70 14.24 13.15
N GLY A 172 9.00 13.79 14.18
CA GLY A 172 7.59 13.37 14.12
C GLY A 172 7.36 12.07 13.35
N VAL A 173 8.40 11.27 13.10
CA VAL A 173 8.26 9.96 12.43
C VAL A 173 7.68 8.96 13.43
N PRO A 174 6.46 8.40 13.21
CA PRO A 174 5.78 7.54 14.19
C PRO A 174 6.62 6.38 14.70
N LYS A 175 7.35 5.70 13.80
CA LYS A 175 8.19 4.56 14.21
C LYS A 175 9.36 4.97 15.12
N TYR A 176 9.82 6.22 15.04
CA TYR A 176 10.87 6.70 15.92
C TYR A 176 10.30 7.14 17.28
N LEU A 177 9.05 7.61 17.30
CA LEU A 177 8.37 7.95 18.54
C LEU A 177 8.12 6.71 19.40
N GLU A 178 7.88 5.54 18.81
CA GLU A 178 7.70 4.27 19.53
C GLU A 178 8.91 3.93 20.43
N PHE A 179 10.14 4.30 20.04
CA PHE A 179 11.34 4.04 20.87
C PHE A 179 11.36 4.83 22.18
N PHE A 180 10.57 5.88 22.31
CA PHE A 180 10.47 6.67 23.54
C PHE A 180 9.30 6.25 24.43
N THR A 181 8.35 5.47 23.88
CA THR A 181 7.21 4.97 24.64
C THR A 181 7.47 3.59 25.25
N GLU A 182 8.44 2.83 24.69
CA GLU A 182 8.82 1.49 25.15
C GLU A 182 9.92 1.51 26.23
N GLN A 183 10.52 2.67 26.53
CA GLN A 183 11.48 2.79 27.65
C GLN A 183 10.70 3.15 28.91
N GLU A 184 10.64 2.23 29.88
CA GLU A 184 10.34 2.56 31.27
C GLU A 184 11.31 3.66 31.73
N PRO A 185 10.86 4.62 32.54
CA PRO A 185 11.79 5.63 33.09
C PRO A 185 12.89 4.93 33.92
N LEU A 186 14.11 5.24 33.57
CA LEU A 186 15.28 4.87 34.39
C LEU A 186 15.16 5.45 35.79
#